data_5cfb0d66c24571971ee52499a32bd007
#
_entry.id   5cfb0d66c24571971ee52499a32bd007
#
_cell.length_a   1.000
_cell.length_b   1.000
_cell.length_c   1.000
_cell.angle_alpha   90.00
_cell.angle_beta   90.00
_cell.angle_gamma   90.00
#
_symmetry.space_group_name_H-M   'P 1'
#
loop_
_entity.id
_entity.type
_entity.pdbx_description
1 polymer ?
#
loop_
_entity_poly.entity_id
_entity_poly.type
_entity_poly.pdbx_seq_one_letter_code
_entity_poly.pdbx_strand_id
1 'polypeptide(L)'
;MSAAGELETLARSRLRSLRTTLGYSLDELARRTNLSASTISRVETGKRALGLDVLVPLAHALQVSFDVLFEMPGDEDVIIRPVPHSTKARTTWPLSRPDGRTLAMKMRLEPSTSRPDQRVHPGHDWFVVIEGRVRLWLGDREIDIDTGEAAEFTTMTPHAMSAPNDPAELIMIFDREGQRAHVHQ
;
A
#
# COMPACT_ATOMS: atom_id res chain seq x y z
N MET A 1 -27.48 5.79 -17.48
CA MET A 1 -26.20 5.63 -18.23
C MET A 1 -25.80 4.18 -18.13
N SER A 2 -25.06 3.62 -19.07
CA SER A 2 -24.56 2.26 -18.91
C SER A 2 -23.33 2.24 -17.98
N ALA A 3 -23.09 1.13 -17.29
CA ALA A 3 -21.89 0.99 -16.42
C ALA A 3 -20.58 1.32 -17.16
N ALA A 4 -20.49 0.98 -18.45
CA ALA A 4 -19.35 1.33 -19.29
C ALA A 4 -19.20 2.85 -19.47
N GLY A 5 -20.30 3.60 -19.60
CA GLY A 5 -20.27 5.05 -19.73
C GLY A 5 -19.87 5.77 -18.43
N GLU A 6 -20.23 5.19 -17.30
CA GLU A 6 -19.81 5.69 -15.97
C GLU A 6 -18.32 5.48 -15.75
N LEU A 7 -17.81 4.28 -16.06
CA LEU A 7 -16.37 3.97 -16.00
C LEU A 7 -15.55 4.86 -16.91
N GLU A 8 -16.02 5.11 -18.14
CA GLU A 8 -15.33 5.98 -19.07
C GLU A 8 -15.28 7.43 -18.57
N THR A 9 -16.38 7.93 -18.01
CA THR A 9 -16.47 9.27 -17.41
C THR A 9 -15.51 9.42 -16.24
N LEU A 10 -15.45 8.41 -15.37
CA LEU A 10 -14.53 8.37 -14.25
C LEU A 10 -13.07 8.39 -14.70
N ALA A 11 -12.72 7.53 -15.67
CA ALA A 11 -11.35 7.49 -16.21
C ALA A 11 -10.91 8.82 -16.80
N ARG A 12 -11.78 9.52 -17.55
CA ARG A 12 -11.51 10.85 -18.10
C ARG A 12 -11.24 11.90 -17.01
N SER A 13 -12.08 11.90 -15.96
CA SER A 13 -11.90 12.79 -14.80
C SER A 13 -10.57 12.54 -14.11
N ARG A 14 -10.20 11.28 -13.91
CA ARG A 14 -8.93 10.89 -13.29
C ARG A 14 -7.72 11.27 -14.13
N LEU A 15 -7.76 11.05 -15.44
CA LEU A 15 -6.70 11.47 -16.35
C LEU A 15 -6.46 12.98 -16.27
N ARG A 16 -7.53 13.78 -16.29
CA ARG A 16 -7.44 15.22 -16.15
C ARG A 16 -6.89 15.63 -14.78
N SER A 17 -7.38 15.01 -13.70
CA SER A 17 -6.89 15.29 -12.33
C SER A 17 -5.41 14.96 -12.19
N LEU A 18 -4.96 13.80 -12.66
CA LEU A 18 -3.56 13.41 -12.66
C LEU A 18 -2.69 14.38 -13.44
N ARG A 19 -3.10 14.76 -14.66
CA ARG A 19 -2.39 15.75 -15.46
C ARG A 19 -2.20 17.07 -14.70
N THR A 20 -3.27 17.58 -14.10
CA THR A 20 -3.22 18.86 -13.36
C THR A 20 -2.40 18.75 -12.08
N THR A 21 -2.49 17.66 -11.34
CA THR A 21 -1.70 17.40 -10.13
C THR A 21 -0.20 17.32 -10.45
N LEU A 22 0.16 16.72 -11.59
CA LEU A 22 1.55 16.67 -12.08
C LEU A 22 2.02 18.00 -12.70
N GLY A 23 1.17 19.02 -12.75
CA GLY A 23 1.49 20.32 -13.33
C GLY A 23 1.62 20.32 -14.86
N TYR A 24 1.15 19.29 -15.55
CA TYR A 24 1.28 19.21 -17.01
C TYR A 24 0.20 20.04 -17.71
N SER A 25 0.65 20.96 -18.59
CA SER A 25 -0.25 21.57 -19.59
C SER A 25 -0.69 20.52 -20.62
N LEU A 26 -1.72 20.82 -21.41
CA LEU A 26 -2.12 19.96 -22.53
C LEU A 26 -0.98 19.77 -23.54
N ASP A 27 -0.22 20.85 -23.79
CA ASP A 27 0.92 20.79 -24.71
C ASP A 27 2.08 19.96 -24.15
N GLU A 28 2.34 20.03 -22.84
CA GLU A 28 3.34 19.19 -22.20
C GLU A 28 2.97 17.70 -22.29
N LEU A 29 1.72 17.36 -22.01
CA LEU A 29 1.26 15.99 -22.10
C LEU A 29 1.22 15.50 -23.55
N ALA A 30 0.91 16.38 -24.51
CA ALA A 30 0.98 16.09 -25.94
C ALA A 30 2.40 15.68 -26.38
N ARG A 31 3.41 16.41 -25.94
CA ARG A 31 4.84 16.07 -26.22
C ARG A 31 5.25 14.71 -25.65
N ARG A 32 4.71 14.32 -24.50
CA ARG A 32 5.03 13.05 -23.82
C ARG A 32 4.31 11.84 -24.41
N THR A 33 3.20 12.06 -25.12
CA THR A 33 2.29 11.00 -25.57
C THR A 33 2.26 10.80 -27.08
N ASN A 34 2.89 11.68 -27.84
CA ASN A 34 2.75 11.77 -29.29
C ASN A 34 1.28 11.98 -29.77
N LEU A 35 0.44 12.54 -28.89
CA LEU A 35 -0.94 12.94 -29.19
C LEU A 35 -1.00 14.45 -29.36
N SER A 36 -2.02 14.96 -30.09
CA SER A 36 -2.22 16.41 -30.12
C SER A 36 -2.89 16.91 -28.83
N ALA A 37 -2.57 18.14 -28.40
CA ALA A 37 -3.22 18.77 -27.24
C ALA A 37 -4.75 18.85 -27.42
N SER A 38 -5.23 19.05 -28.65
CA SER A 38 -6.66 19.03 -28.95
C SER A 38 -7.29 17.65 -28.79
N THR A 39 -6.56 16.57 -29.12
CA THR A 39 -7.00 15.20 -28.87
C THR A 39 -7.17 14.95 -27.38
N ILE A 40 -6.16 15.31 -26.57
CA ILE A 40 -6.19 15.14 -25.11
C ILE A 40 -7.36 15.93 -24.50
N SER A 41 -7.50 17.20 -24.86
CA SER A 41 -8.61 18.06 -24.41
C SER A 41 -9.98 17.47 -24.75
N ARG A 42 -10.15 16.93 -25.96
CA ARG A 42 -11.41 16.29 -26.37
C ARG A 42 -11.70 15.00 -25.62
N VAL A 43 -10.69 14.25 -25.29
CA VAL A 43 -10.82 13.05 -24.45
C VAL A 43 -11.21 13.45 -23.02
N GLU A 44 -10.50 14.36 -22.39
CA GLU A 44 -10.81 14.83 -21.04
C GLU A 44 -12.22 15.43 -20.92
N THR A 45 -12.73 16.05 -21.97
CA THR A 45 -14.07 16.67 -22.01
C THR A 45 -15.17 15.75 -22.54
N GLY A 46 -14.88 14.51 -22.86
CA GLY A 46 -15.87 13.55 -23.36
C GLY A 46 -16.28 13.74 -24.83
N LYS A 47 -15.64 14.64 -25.57
CA LYS A 47 -15.93 14.93 -26.98
C LYS A 47 -15.25 13.96 -27.95
N ARG A 48 -14.40 13.06 -27.46
CA ARG A 48 -13.78 11.96 -28.19
C ARG A 48 -13.82 10.69 -27.32
N ALA A 49 -14.04 9.54 -27.91
CA ALA A 49 -14.00 8.25 -27.22
C ALA A 49 -12.61 7.98 -26.62
N LEU A 50 -12.57 7.35 -25.44
CA LEU A 50 -11.34 6.94 -24.76
C LEU A 50 -10.92 5.55 -25.27
N GLY A 51 -10.42 5.51 -26.52
CA GLY A 51 -9.88 4.31 -27.11
C GLY A 51 -8.50 3.95 -26.55
N LEU A 52 -8.07 2.70 -26.73
CA LEU A 52 -6.75 2.23 -26.29
C LEU A 52 -5.60 2.98 -26.95
N ASP A 53 -5.81 3.47 -28.18
CA ASP A 53 -4.86 4.31 -28.91
C ASP A 53 -4.51 5.62 -28.20
N VAL A 54 -5.41 6.11 -27.35
CA VAL A 54 -5.22 7.31 -26.54
C VAL A 54 -4.93 6.97 -25.08
N LEU A 55 -5.64 5.98 -24.53
CA LEU A 55 -5.53 5.59 -23.13
C LEU A 55 -4.12 5.10 -22.77
N VAL A 56 -3.53 4.22 -23.60
CA VAL A 56 -2.21 3.63 -23.33
C VAL A 56 -1.11 4.70 -23.23
N PRO A 57 -0.95 5.60 -24.21
CA PRO A 57 0.06 6.66 -24.11
C PRO A 57 -0.18 7.59 -22.91
N LEU A 58 -1.44 7.94 -22.60
CA LEU A 58 -1.76 8.81 -21.47
C LEU A 58 -1.44 8.15 -20.13
N ALA A 59 -1.85 6.90 -19.91
CA ALA A 59 -1.55 6.17 -18.70
C ALA A 59 -0.04 6.03 -18.47
N HIS A 60 0.71 5.72 -19.51
CA HIS A 60 2.17 5.64 -19.45
C HIS A 60 2.82 6.99 -19.11
N ALA A 61 2.41 8.08 -19.77
CA ALA A 61 2.97 9.40 -19.52
C ALA A 61 2.62 9.96 -18.13
N LEU A 62 1.48 9.57 -17.58
CA LEU A 62 1.01 9.92 -16.23
C LEU A 62 1.47 8.92 -15.16
N GLN A 63 2.21 7.86 -15.55
CA GLN A 63 2.71 6.80 -14.65
C GLN A 63 1.62 6.15 -13.80
N VAL A 64 0.47 5.86 -14.41
CA VAL A 64 -0.68 5.26 -13.75
C VAL A 64 -1.08 3.95 -14.43
N SER A 65 -1.46 2.94 -13.64
CA SER A 65 -2.00 1.68 -14.17
C SER A 65 -3.47 1.84 -14.59
N PHE A 66 -3.93 0.98 -15.50
CA PHE A 66 -5.34 0.97 -15.90
C PHE A 66 -6.28 0.68 -14.73
N ASP A 67 -5.90 -0.23 -13.83
CA ASP A 67 -6.72 -0.57 -12.66
C ASP A 67 -7.07 0.67 -11.84
N VAL A 68 -6.11 1.57 -11.61
CA VAL A 68 -6.33 2.82 -10.88
C VAL A 68 -7.28 3.75 -11.64
N LEU A 69 -7.19 3.80 -12.97
CA LEU A 69 -8.07 4.66 -13.78
C LEU A 69 -9.53 4.21 -13.77
N PHE A 70 -9.77 2.90 -13.69
CA PHE A 70 -11.09 2.30 -13.77
C PHE A 70 -11.65 1.76 -12.44
N GLU A 71 -10.89 1.89 -11.35
CA GLU A 71 -11.34 1.50 -10.01
C GLU A 71 -12.56 2.33 -9.60
N MET A 72 -13.71 1.68 -9.43
CA MET A 72 -14.90 2.39 -8.95
C MET A 72 -14.68 2.86 -7.51
N PRO A 73 -15.07 4.11 -7.18
CA PRO A 73 -15.14 4.51 -5.78
C PRO A 73 -16.06 3.53 -5.05
N GLY A 74 -15.55 2.83 -4.06
CA GLY A 74 -16.40 2.01 -3.20
C GLY A 74 -17.31 2.92 -2.39
N ASP A 75 -18.55 2.50 -2.19
CA ASP A 75 -19.51 3.14 -1.26
C ASP A 75 -19.21 2.74 0.20
N GLU A 76 -17.93 2.49 0.48
CA GLU A 76 -17.47 1.93 1.74
C GLU A 76 -17.13 3.04 2.73
N ASP A 77 -17.53 2.84 3.99
CA ASP A 77 -17.03 3.65 5.10
C ASP A 77 -15.48 3.67 5.08
N VAL A 78 -14.90 4.85 4.90
CA VAL A 78 -13.43 5.02 4.86
C VAL A 78 -12.77 4.73 6.21
N ILE A 79 -13.57 4.65 7.27
CA ILE A 79 -13.10 4.38 8.63
C ILE A 79 -12.95 2.87 8.83
N ILE A 80 -11.77 2.45 9.24
CA ILE A 80 -11.49 1.08 9.66
C ILE A 80 -11.59 1.04 11.18
N ARG A 81 -12.44 0.14 11.71
CA ARG A 81 -12.57 -0.12 13.16
C ARG A 81 -11.96 -1.49 13.44
N PRO A 82 -10.65 -1.54 13.80
CA PRO A 82 -9.95 -2.80 13.93
C PRO A 82 -10.47 -3.61 15.12
N VAL A 83 -10.72 -4.89 14.88
CA VAL A 83 -11.03 -5.86 15.94
C VAL A 83 -9.71 -6.52 16.35
N PRO A 84 -9.32 -6.46 17.64
CA PRO A 84 -8.06 -7.04 18.08
C PRO A 84 -8.11 -8.57 18.08
N HIS A 85 -6.99 -9.17 17.73
CA HIS A 85 -6.70 -10.59 17.90
C HIS A 85 -5.56 -10.75 18.90
N SER A 86 -5.83 -11.39 20.04
CA SER A 86 -4.86 -11.53 21.14
C SER A 86 -4.41 -12.97 21.31
N THR A 87 -3.12 -13.12 21.53
CA THR A 87 -2.47 -14.34 22.01
C THR A 87 -1.72 -14.03 23.30
N LYS A 88 -1.06 -15.02 23.91
CA LYS A 88 -0.23 -14.79 25.10
C LYS A 88 0.99 -13.89 24.82
N ALA A 89 1.49 -13.92 23.59
CA ALA A 89 2.73 -13.23 23.21
C ALA A 89 2.47 -11.86 22.54
N ARG A 90 1.29 -11.65 21.96
CA ARG A 90 1.00 -10.42 21.20
C ARG A 90 -0.49 -10.17 21.03
N THR A 91 -0.83 -8.90 20.83
CA THR A 91 -2.14 -8.46 20.33
C THR A 91 -1.95 -7.72 19.01
N THR A 92 -2.78 -8.01 18.03
CA THR A 92 -2.73 -7.39 16.69
C THR A 92 -4.06 -6.73 16.34
N TRP A 93 -3.99 -5.59 15.67
CA TRP A 93 -5.13 -4.84 15.15
C TRP A 93 -4.93 -4.60 13.65
N PRO A 94 -5.71 -5.24 12.75
CA PRO A 94 -5.63 -4.96 11.33
C PRO A 94 -6.07 -3.52 11.05
N LEU A 95 -5.20 -2.69 10.44
CA LEU A 95 -5.44 -1.29 10.12
C LEU A 95 -5.80 -1.05 8.65
N SER A 96 -5.83 -2.10 7.85
CA SER A 96 -6.23 -2.09 6.45
C SER A 96 -7.29 -3.14 6.18
N ARG A 97 -8.00 -3.02 5.06
CA ARG A 97 -8.91 -4.06 4.59
C ARG A 97 -8.14 -5.26 4.06
N PRO A 98 -8.69 -6.49 4.18
CA PRO A 98 -8.01 -7.72 3.73
C PRO A 98 -7.72 -7.74 2.22
N ASP A 99 -8.53 -7.04 1.42
CA ASP A 99 -8.42 -6.91 -0.02
C ASP A 99 -7.63 -5.67 -0.47
N GLY A 100 -7.16 -4.86 0.49
CA GLY A 100 -6.36 -3.66 0.24
C GLY A 100 -5.06 -3.96 -0.50
N ARG A 101 -4.53 -2.95 -1.21
CA ARG A 101 -3.23 -3.05 -1.90
C ARG A 101 -2.06 -3.10 -0.92
N THR A 102 -2.18 -2.38 0.16
CA THR A 102 -1.21 -2.32 1.26
C THR A 102 -1.87 -2.87 2.50
N LEU A 103 -1.16 -3.70 3.22
CA LEU A 103 -1.62 -4.25 4.47
C LEU A 103 -0.88 -3.57 5.61
N ALA A 104 -1.64 -3.03 6.54
CA ALA A 104 -1.13 -2.37 7.72
C ALA A 104 -1.73 -3.01 8.97
N MET A 105 -0.91 -3.16 9.99
CA MET A 105 -1.29 -3.77 11.26
C MET A 105 -0.61 -3.01 12.41
N LYS A 106 -1.35 -2.68 13.45
CA LYS A 106 -0.78 -2.35 14.74
C LYS A 106 -0.54 -3.66 15.50
N MET A 107 0.60 -3.78 16.15
CA MET A 107 0.96 -4.92 17.00
C MET A 107 1.46 -4.41 18.34
N ARG A 108 1.00 -5.06 19.41
CA ARG A 108 1.57 -4.96 20.75
C ARG A 108 2.24 -6.29 21.07
N LEU A 109 3.51 -6.25 21.38
CA LEU A 109 4.29 -7.39 21.84
C LEU A 109 4.31 -7.39 23.35
N GLU A 110 4.06 -8.55 23.96
CA GLU A 110 4.24 -8.72 25.39
C GLU A 110 5.72 -9.01 25.71
N PRO A 111 6.18 -8.67 26.91
CA PRO A 111 7.57 -8.84 27.31
C PRO A 111 8.03 -10.29 27.22
N SER A 112 9.18 -10.50 26.58
CA SER A 112 9.81 -11.81 26.52
C SER A 112 11.33 -11.67 26.36
N THR A 113 12.08 -12.32 27.23
CA THR A 113 13.54 -12.43 27.13
C THR A 113 13.98 -13.63 26.31
N SER A 114 13.08 -14.56 26.01
CA SER A 114 13.40 -15.73 25.20
C SER A 114 13.41 -15.36 23.73
N ARG A 115 14.39 -15.90 22.98
CA ARG A 115 14.42 -15.80 21.53
C ARG A 115 13.25 -16.61 20.94
N PRO A 116 12.35 -15.99 20.18
CA PRO A 116 11.29 -16.73 19.50
C PRO A 116 11.86 -17.54 18.32
N ASP A 117 11.11 -18.54 17.86
CA ASP A 117 11.43 -19.26 16.65
C ASP A 117 11.40 -18.31 15.45
N GLN A 118 12.50 -18.27 14.71
CA GLN A 118 12.60 -17.49 13.49
C GLN A 118 11.80 -18.14 12.36
N ARG A 119 11.19 -17.31 11.54
CA ARG A 119 10.39 -17.71 10.38
C ARG A 119 10.93 -17.10 9.10
N VAL A 120 10.59 -17.73 7.99
CA VAL A 120 10.91 -17.29 6.64
C VAL A 120 9.64 -17.32 5.80
N HIS A 121 9.38 -16.26 5.05
CA HIS A 121 8.30 -16.21 4.09
C HIS A 121 8.62 -15.24 2.94
N PRO A 122 7.98 -15.34 1.77
CA PRO A 122 8.14 -14.35 0.71
C PRO A 122 7.65 -12.96 1.14
N GLY A 123 8.29 -11.92 0.61
CA GLY A 123 7.89 -10.53 0.79
C GLY A 123 8.91 -9.67 1.53
N HIS A 124 8.46 -8.49 1.93
CA HIS A 124 9.22 -7.53 2.72
C HIS A 124 8.36 -7.06 3.88
N ASP A 125 8.95 -6.97 5.05
CA ASP A 125 8.36 -6.34 6.22
C ASP A 125 8.99 -4.97 6.43
N TRP A 126 8.14 -4.00 6.70
CA TRP A 126 8.49 -2.69 7.20
C TRP A 126 7.72 -2.44 8.49
N PHE A 127 8.38 -1.93 9.50
CA PHE A 127 7.70 -1.50 10.73
C PHE A 127 8.36 -0.28 11.36
N VAL A 128 7.59 0.44 12.18
CA VAL A 128 8.05 1.52 13.05
C VAL A 128 7.60 1.23 14.48
N VAL A 129 8.51 1.41 15.43
CA VAL A 129 8.21 1.29 16.87
C VAL A 129 7.56 2.60 17.34
N ILE A 130 6.34 2.51 17.87
CA ILE A 130 5.59 3.68 18.36
C ILE A 130 5.64 3.81 19.88
N GLU A 131 5.91 2.71 20.60
CA GLU A 131 6.10 2.70 22.05
C GLU A 131 7.01 1.54 22.46
N GLY A 132 7.88 1.77 23.43
CA GLY A 132 8.78 0.76 23.97
C GLY A 132 9.99 0.46 23.09
N ARG A 133 10.47 -0.77 23.15
CA ARG A 133 11.61 -1.29 22.36
C ARG A 133 11.28 -2.65 21.77
N VAL A 134 11.58 -2.81 20.49
CA VAL A 134 11.47 -4.10 19.79
C VAL A 134 12.87 -4.69 19.59
N ARG A 135 13.05 -5.95 19.92
CA ARG A 135 14.21 -6.73 19.56
C ARG A 135 13.91 -7.56 18.32
N LEU A 136 14.64 -7.29 17.26
CA LEU A 136 14.58 -8.00 15.99
C LEU A 136 15.75 -8.98 15.90
N TRP A 137 15.47 -10.26 15.75
CA TRP A 137 16.45 -11.25 15.28
C TRP A 137 16.32 -11.37 13.78
N LEU A 138 17.41 -11.12 13.06
CA LEU A 138 17.47 -11.17 11.59
C LEU A 138 18.69 -12.01 11.19
N GLY A 139 18.46 -13.30 10.84
CA GLY A 139 19.51 -14.28 10.75
C GLY A 139 20.22 -14.44 12.08
N ASP A 140 21.53 -14.23 12.09
CA ASP A 140 22.37 -14.29 13.31
C ASP A 140 22.47 -12.93 14.04
N ARG A 141 21.88 -11.88 13.49
CA ARG A 141 21.93 -10.54 14.08
C ARG A 141 20.81 -10.35 15.09
N GLU A 142 21.14 -9.71 16.20
CA GLU A 142 20.20 -9.22 17.20
C GLU A 142 20.25 -7.69 17.18
N ILE A 143 19.12 -7.05 16.95
CA ILE A 143 19.02 -5.61 16.70
C ILE A 143 17.93 -5.05 17.60
N ASP A 144 18.27 -4.14 18.50
CA ASP A 144 17.30 -3.38 19.27
C ASP A 144 16.87 -2.15 18.48
N ILE A 145 15.56 -1.92 18.44
CA ILE A 145 14.91 -0.82 17.70
C ILE A 145 14.07 -0.06 18.70
N ASP A 146 14.42 1.21 18.91
CA ASP A 146 13.79 2.07 19.91
C ASP A 146 12.56 2.82 19.34
N THR A 147 11.77 3.40 20.22
CA THR A 147 10.63 4.25 19.84
C THR A 147 11.06 5.34 18.84
N GLY A 148 10.32 5.44 17.74
CA GLY A 148 10.57 6.37 16.64
C GLY A 148 11.50 5.83 15.56
N GLU A 149 12.16 4.70 15.78
CA GLU A 149 12.99 4.04 14.77
C GLU A 149 12.15 3.07 13.93
N ALA A 150 12.58 2.83 12.70
CA ALA A 150 11.96 1.91 11.76
C ALA A 150 12.94 0.87 11.25
N ALA A 151 12.42 -0.27 10.83
CA ALA A 151 13.19 -1.31 10.15
C ALA A 151 12.49 -1.77 8.88
N GLU A 152 13.30 -2.11 7.88
CA GLU A 152 12.86 -2.72 6.62
C GLU A 152 13.80 -3.86 6.26
N PHE A 153 13.25 -5.03 5.93
CA PHE A 153 14.05 -6.18 5.55
C PHE A 153 13.27 -7.17 4.69
N THR A 154 14.01 -7.98 3.93
CA THR A 154 13.43 -9.11 3.21
C THR A 154 13.10 -10.24 4.17
N THR A 155 11.87 -10.73 4.13
CA THR A 155 11.37 -11.81 4.98
C THR A 155 11.86 -13.21 4.56
N MET A 156 12.63 -13.29 3.47
CA MET A 156 13.42 -14.48 3.11
C MET A 156 14.65 -14.69 4.03
N THR A 157 15.03 -13.68 4.80
CA THR A 157 15.98 -13.86 5.90
C THR A 157 15.22 -14.36 7.14
N PRO A 158 15.68 -15.44 7.82
CA PRO A 158 15.06 -15.90 9.06
C PRO A 158 14.93 -14.75 10.07
N HIS A 159 13.72 -14.51 10.57
CA HIS A 159 13.45 -13.37 11.44
C HIS A 159 12.45 -13.69 12.55
N ALA A 160 12.58 -12.97 13.65
CA ALA A 160 11.64 -12.99 14.78
C ALA A 160 11.69 -11.67 15.53
N MET A 161 10.64 -11.32 16.25
CA MET A 161 10.56 -10.10 17.06
C MET A 161 10.03 -10.40 18.45
N SER A 162 10.52 -9.67 19.44
CA SER A 162 9.96 -9.65 20.82
C SER A 162 10.12 -8.25 21.43
N ALA A 163 9.47 -8.02 22.56
CA ALA A 163 9.75 -6.91 23.46
C ALA A 163 10.65 -7.38 24.59
N PRO A 164 11.88 -6.84 24.78
CA PRO A 164 12.84 -7.45 25.71
C PRO A 164 12.52 -7.23 27.19
N ASN A 165 11.96 -6.08 27.58
CA ASN A 165 11.75 -5.72 28.99
C ASN A 165 10.29 -5.36 29.29
N ASP A 166 9.77 -4.37 28.58
CA ASP A 166 8.42 -3.84 28.71
C ASP A 166 7.64 -4.11 27.43
N PRO A 167 6.30 -4.07 27.45
CA PRO A 167 5.52 -4.20 26.23
C PRO A 167 5.95 -3.17 25.19
N ALA A 168 5.96 -3.55 23.93
CA ALA A 168 6.27 -2.65 22.82
C ALA A 168 5.12 -2.59 21.82
N GLU A 169 4.86 -1.43 21.27
CA GLU A 169 3.88 -1.22 20.21
C GLU A 169 4.56 -0.79 18.92
N LEU A 170 4.12 -1.37 17.82
CA LEU A 170 4.63 -1.07 16.49
C LEU A 170 3.52 -1.05 15.45
N ILE A 171 3.74 -0.32 14.37
CA ILE A 171 2.93 -0.40 13.16
C ILE A 171 3.75 -1.13 12.12
N MET A 172 3.18 -2.18 11.55
CA MET A 172 3.78 -2.95 10.45
C MET A 172 3.05 -2.66 9.15
N ILE A 173 3.81 -2.60 8.07
CA ILE A 173 3.32 -2.56 6.69
C ILE A 173 3.98 -3.70 5.94
N PHE A 174 3.19 -4.47 5.21
CA PHE A 174 3.68 -5.58 4.41
C PHE A 174 2.93 -5.68 3.09
N ASP A 175 3.56 -6.31 2.12
CA ASP A 175 2.95 -6.59 0.83
C ASP A 175 1.96 -7.77 0.90
N ARG A 176 1.25 -8.03 -0.20
CA ARG A 176 0.30 -9.15 -0.26
C ARG A 176 0.96 -10.52 -0.13
N GLU A 177 2.22 -10.67 -0.46
CA GLU A 177 2.95 -11.92 -0.33
C GLU A 177 3.25 -12.21 1.14
N GLY A 178 3.60 -11.19 1.91
CA GLY A 178 3.80 -11.27 3.36
C GLY A 178 2.51 -11.54 4.16
N GLN A 179 1.34 -11.13 3.63
CA GLN A 179 0.04 -11.29 4.31
C GLN A 179 -0.24 -12.73 4.76
N ARG A 180 0.02 -13.70 3.89
CA ARG A 180 -0.30 -15.12 4.16
C ARG A 180 0.43 -15.67 5.38
N ALA A 181 1.58 -15.12 5.71
CA ALA A 181 2.37 -15.52 6.87
C ALA A 181 1.87 -14.91 8.19
N HIS A 182 1.24 -13.74 8.15
CA HIS A 182 0.84 -12.97 9.34
C HIS A 182 -0.63 -13.15 9.76
N VAL A 183 -1.52 -13.53 8.84
CA VAL A 183 -2.98 -13.59 9.08
C VAL A 183 -3.48 -14.97 9.50
N HIS A 184 -2.73 -16.04 9.25
CA HIS A 184 -3.15 -17.42 9.52
C HIS A 184 -2.50 -18.05 10.77
N GLN A 185 -2.24 -17.25 11.81
CA GLN A 185 -1.63 -17.77 13.06
C GLN A 185 -2.41 -17.35 14.30
#